data_21a7c08c444ead831820817db88cbdc8
#
_entry.id   21a7c08c444ead831820817db88cbdc8
#
_cell.length_a   1.000
_cell.length_b   1.000
_cell.length_c   1.000
_cell.angle_alpha   90.00
_cell.angle_beta   90.00
_cell.angle_gamma   90.00
#
_symmetry.space_group_name_H-M   'P 1'
#
loop_
_entity.id
_entity.type
_entity.pdbx_description
1 polymer ?
#
loop_
_entity_poly.entity_id
_entity_poly.type
_entity_poly.pdbx_seq_one_letter_code
_entity_poly.pdbx_strand_id
1 'polypeptide(L)'
;MDGQTSPATPKPPQNEVEEVPRDIIFEPNAGPQTTFLAATEQEVLYGGAAGGGKSYSLVADPVRYLNNPNARMLLVRRSTEELRELISVSKQLYPRAIPGIKFMERDKTWVAPSGATLWMSYLDRDDDVMRYQGQAFNWIGFDELTQWPTDYAWNYMRSRLRTTKASGLPLYMRATSNPGGPGHMWVKRYFIDPSQPNKAFWATDNEGEVICWPKGHTREGEPLFKRKFIPATLFDNPYLSDDGMYEANLLSLPEHQRRQLLEGDWDINEGAAFPEFSRKIHVVEPYDIPSNWPRFRAADYGYGSYSAVIWFAVAPDEQLIVYRELYVSKVLATDLADMILDIESDEKIRYGVLDSSLWHKRGDTGPSLAEQMIQKGCRFRPADRSKGSRVSGKNELHRRLQVDDFTEEPRIVFFSSCYNTIAQLPSLPLDKNNPEDVDTKSEDHIYDAIRYGIMTRPRSNLFDYNPDTQRTGFQMADSTFGY
;
A
#
# COMPACT_ATOMS: atom_id res chain seq x y z
N MET A 1 -47.37 69.39 45.20
CA MET A 1 -47.05 69.19 43.78
C MET A 1 -46.62 67.73 43.67
N ASP A 2 -47.50 66.99 43.09
CA ASP A 2 -47.54 65.54 43.17
C ASP A 2 -46.48 64.82 42.26
N GLY A 3 -45.66 63.98 42.88
CA GLY A 3 -44.76 63.11 42.13
C GLY A 3 -45.39 61.73 42.03
N GLN A 4 -45.98 61.43 40.84
CA GLN A 4 -46.51 60.14 40.52
C GLN A 4 -45.35 59.16 40.23
N THR A 5 -45.23 58.11 41.04
CA THR A 5 -44.39 56.89 40.78
C THR A 5 -45.20 55.91 39.93
N SER A 6 -44.75 55.69 38.70
CA SER A 6 -45.26 54.60 37.84
C SER A 6 -44.93 53.21 38.41
N PRO A 7 -45.87 52.26 38.33
CA PRO A 7 -45.59 50.87 38.79
C PRO A 7 -44.68 50.14 37.82
N ALA A 8 -43.65 49.44 38.35
CA ALA A 8 -42.74 48.58 37.61
C ALA A 8 -43.49 47.32 37.07
N THR A 9 -43.36 47.09 35.78
CA THR A 9 -43.84 45.89 35.11
C THR A 9 -43.09 44.66 35.61
N PRO A 10 -43.77 43.56 36.01
CA PRO A 10 -43.09 42.35 36.44
C PRO A 10 -42.35 41.70 35.25
N LYS A 11 -41.09 41.36 35.44
CA LYS A 11 -40.31 40.53 34.50
C LYS A 11 -40.94 39.13 34.40
N PRO A 12 -41.03 38.54 33.18
CA PRO A 12 -41.49 37.18 33.05
C PRO A 12 -40.52 36.20 33.72
N PRO A 13 -41.00 35.07 34.25
CA PRO A 13 -40.16 34.09 34.91
C PRO A 13 -39.14 33.56 33.88
N GLN A 14 -37.86 33.64 34.23
CA GLN A 14 -36.82 32.94 33.53
C GLN A 14 -36.98 31.45 33.87
N ASN A 15 -37.49 30.65 32.93
CA ASN A 15 -37.38 29.21 33.02
C ASN A 15 -35.88 28.87 32.93
N GLU A 16 -35.23 28.69 34.06
CA GLU A 16 -33.99 27.94 34.15
C GLU A 16 -34.31 26.50 33.69
N VAL A 17 -33.94 26.19 32.46
CA VAL A 17 -33.87 24.82 31.99
C VAL A 17 -32.75 24.19 32.82
N GLU A 18 -33.10 23.40 33.85
CA GLU A 18 -32.16 22.52 34.52
C GLU A 18 -31.50 21.67 33.43
N GLU A 19 -30.22 21.95 33.09
CA GLU A 19 -29.41 21.07 32.27
C GLU A 19 -29.23 19.78 33.06
N VAL A 20 -30.00 18.75 32.67
CA VAL A 20 -29.79 17.38 33.14
C VAL A 20 -28.37 16.99 32.75
N PRO A 21 -27.47 16.65 33.68
CA PRO A 21 -26.13 16.24 33.38
C PRO A 21 -26.19 15.10 32.37
N ARG A 22 -25.73 15.30 31.13
CA ARG A 22 -25.64 14.26 30.14
C ARG A 22 -24.44 13.38 30.50
N ASP A 23 -24.69 12.13 30.89
CA ASP A 23 -23.64 11.15 31.11
C ASP A 23 -22.86 10.99 29.80
N ILE A 24 -21.59 11.41 29.80
CA ILE A 24 -20.69 11.20 28.66
C ILE A 24 -20.30 9.71 28.67
N ILE A 25 -20.83 8.98 27.71
CA ILE A 25 -20.62 7.52 27.60
C ILE A 25 -19.30 7.21 26.89
N PHE A 26 -18.94 8.04 25.94
CA PHE A 26 -17.70 7.95 25.16
C PHE A 26 -17.32 9.36 24.68
N GLU A 27 -16.09 9.74 24.95
CA GLU A 27 -15.45 10.92 24.44
C GLU A 27 -14.20 10.50 23.64
N PRO A 28 -14.13 10.80 22.32
CA PRO A 28 -12.97 10.46 21.54
C PRO A 28 -11.77 11.30 21.97
N ASN A 29 -10.60 10.68 22.00
CA ASN A 29 -9.35 11.42 22.19
C ASN A 29 -9.18 12.47 21.09
N ALA A 30 -8.64 13.63 21.46
CA ALA A 30 -8.31 14.67 20.49
C ALA A 30 -7.31 14.15 19.43
N GLY A 31 -7.42 14.62 18.20
CA GLY A 31 -6.53 14.24 17.11
C GLY A 31 -7.10 13.12 16.22
N PRO A 32 -6.35 12.02 15.98
CA PRO A 32 -6.72 11.00 14.98
C PRO A 32 -8.07 10.32 15.25
N GLN A 33 -8.39 10.04 16.51
CA GLN A 33 -9.66 9.39 16.88
C GLN A 33 -10.86 10.29 16.56
N THR A 34 -10.79 11.57 16.93
CA THR A 34 -11.81 12.56 16.57
C THR A 34 -11.89 12.74 15.05
N THR A 35 -10.75 12.77 14.36
CA THR A 35 -10.70 12.90 12.89
C THR A 35 -11.36 11.72 12.20
N PHE A 36 -11.14 10.49 12.69
CA PHE A 36 -11.76 9.28 12.15
C PHE A 36 -13.28 9.31 12.31
N LEU A 37 -13.77 9.64 13.50
CA LEU A 37 -15.19 9.69 13.77
C LEU A 37 -15.90 10.85 13.04
N ALA A 38 -15.19 11.93 12.71
CA ALA A 38 -15.71 13.05 11.94
C ALA A 38 -15.62 12.85 10.41
N ALA A 39 -14.92 11.80 9.94
CA ALA A 39 -14.65 11.59 8.52
C ALA A 39 -15.93 11.32 7.71
N THR A 40 -16.09 12.01 6.59
CA THR A 40 -17.24 11.91 5.68
C THR A 40 -16.90 11.23 4.35
N GLU A 41 -15.64 10.89 4.12
CA GLU A 41 -15.19 10.15 2.95
C GLU A 41 -15.79 8.73 2.95
N GLN A 42 -16.05 8.18 1.75
CA GLN A 42 -16.68 6.86 1.62
C GLN A 42 -15.81 5.74 2.17
N GLU A 43 -14.51 5.81 1.95
CA GLU A 43 -13.54 4.83 2.44
C GLU A 43 -12.51 5.50 3.32
N VAL A 44 -12.38 5.05 4.56
CA VAL A 44 -11.41 5.61 5.53
C VAL A 44 -10.64 4.49 6.19
N LEU A 45 -9.31 4.61 6.19
CA LEU A 45 -8.40 3.79 6.97
C LEU A 45 -7.87 4.60 8.15
N TYR A 46 -8.09 4.10 9.36
CA TYR A 46 -7.44 4.56 10.59
C TYR A 46 -6.33 3.58 10.93
N GLY A 47 -5.09 3.92 10.58
CA GLY A 47 -3.98 2.99 10.58
C GLY A 47 -2.69 3.57 11.14
N GLY A 48 -1.76 2.71 11.54
CA GLY A 48 -0.47 3.10 12.09
C GLY A 48 -0.08 2.31 13.31
N ALA A 49 0.56 2.95 14.30
CA ALA A 49 1.09 2.30 15.50
C ALA A 49 0.02 1.54 16.30
N ALA A 50 0.46 0.52 17.06
CA ALA A 50 -0.37 -0.15 18.03
C ALA A 50 -0.76 0.79 19.19
N GLY A 51 -1.86 0.48 19.88
CA GLY A 51 -2.28 1.26 21.05
C GLY A 51 -3.03 2.56 20.77
N GLY A 52 -3.12 3.05 19.52
CA GLY A 52 -3.75 4.33 19.17
C GLY A 52 -5.29 4.38 19.27
N GLY A 53 -5.96 3.42 19.91
CA GLY A 53 -7.42 3.41 20.10
C GLY A 53 -8.25 3.10 18.84
N LYS A 54 -7.63 2.54 17.80
CA LYS A 54 -8.24 2.29 16.48
C LYS A 54 -9.48 1.39 16.53
N SER A 55 -9.35 0.18 17.07
CA SER A 55 -10.45 -0.80 17.13
C SER A 55 -11.60 -0.32 18.00
N TYR A 56 -11.31 0.41 19.10
CA TYR A 56 -12.35 1.04 19.91
C TYR A 56 -13.15 2.07 19.11
N SER A 57 -12.48 2.92 18.32
CA SER A 57 -13.14 3.90 17.46
C SER A 57 -14.00 3.23 16.40
N LEU A 58 -13.52 2.12 15.83
CA LEU A 58 -14.28 1.34 14.84
C LEU A 58 -15.56 0.75 15.45
N VAL A 59 -15.50 0.29 16.70
CA VAL A 59 -16.70 -0.18 17.44
C VAL A 59 -17.62 0.98 17.81
N ALA A 60 -17.08 2.17 18.13
CA ALA A 60 -17.88 3.33 18.51
C ALA A 60 -18.60 4.00 17.33
N ASP A 61 -18.00 4.01 16.13
CA ASP A 61 -18.52 4.73 14.94
C ASP A 61 -19.96 4.37 14.56
N PRO A 62 -20.40 3.09 14.49
CA PRO A 62 -21.76 2.72 14.11
C PRO A 62 -22.83 3.11 15.14
N VAL A 63 -22.48 3.43 16.39
CA VAL A 63 -23.46 3.78 17.45
C VAL A 63 -24.35 4.94 17.01
N ARG A 64 -23.83 5.93 16.28
CA ARG A 64 -24.57 7.08 15.78
C ARG A 64 -25.73 6.75 14.85
N TYR A 65 -25.75 5.55 14.27
CA TYR A 65 -26.77 5.12 13.33
C TYR A 65 -27.80 4.18 13.97
N LEU A 66 -27.58 3.70 15.20
CA LEU A 66 -28.46 2.72 15.87
C LEU A 66 -29.87 3.24 16.20
N ASN A 67 -30.08 4.55 16.13
CA ASN A 67 -31.42 5.14 16.29
C ASN A 67 -32.22 5.21 14.97
N ASN A 68 -31.62 4.87 13.82
CA ASN A 68 -32.30 4.88 12.54
C ASN A 68 -32.79 3.46 12.18
N PRO A 69 -34.11 3.21 12.01
CA PRO A 69 -34.64 1.88 11.80
C PRO A 69 -34.18 1.21 10.49
N ASN A 70 -33.67 1.99 9.55
CA ASN A 70 -33.15 1.50 8.28
C ASN A 70 -31.65 1.12 8.34
N ALA A 71 -30.97 1.39 9.44
CA ALA A 71 -29.55 1.09 9.55
C ALA A 71 -29.31 -0.43 9.57
N ARG A 72 -28.46 -0.85 8.66
CA ARG A 72 -27.96 -2.23 8.54
C ARG A 72 -26.46 -2.16 8.43
N MET A 73 -25.77 -2.63 9.41
CA MET A 73 -24.33 -2.45 9.55
C MET A 73 -23.63 -3.79 9.74
N LEU A 74 -22.39 -3.87 9.32
CA LEU A 74 -21.54 -5.05 9.43
C LEU A 74 -20.16 -4.65 9.94
N LEU A 75 -19.65 -5.36 10.92
CA LEU A 75 -18.28 -5.25 11.40
C LEU A 75 -17.61 -6.62 11.28
N VAL A 76 -16.46 -6.68 10.61
CA VAL A 76 -15.76 -7.92 10.34
C VAL A 76 -14.34 -7.92 10.87
N ARG A 77 -13.89 -9.10 11.26
CA ARG A 77 -12.52 -9.44 11.63
C ARG A 77 -12.07 -10.69 10.86
N ARG A 78 -10.77 -11.01 10.84
CA ARG A 78 -10.26 -12.17 10.10
C ARG A 78 -10.71 -13.49 10.73
N SER A 79 -10.69 -13.61 12.06
CA SER A 79 -11.02 -14.84 12.78
C SER A 79 -12.10 -14.64 13.83
N THR A 80 -12.69 -15.75 14.29
CA THR A 80 -13.68 -15.75 15.39
C THR A 80 -13.05 -15.39 16.73
N GLU A 81 -11.82 -15.82 16.96
CA GLU A 81 -11.06 -15.57 18.17
C GLU A 81 -10.83 -14.07 18.35
N GLU A 82 -10.37 -13.42 17.32
CA GLU A 82 -10.10 -11.98 17.30
C GLU A 82 -11.39 -11.15 17.43
N LEU A 83 -12.49 -11.63 16.83
CA LEU A 83 -13.79 -10.96 16.92
C LEU A 83 -14.32 -10.86 18.36
N ARG A 84 -13.91 -11.78 19.28
CA ARG A 84 -14.35 -11.78 20.68
C ARG A 84 -14.01 -10.48 21.40
N GLU A 85 -12.86 -9.90 21.11
CA GLU A 85 -12.45 -8.63 21.71
C GLU A 85 -13.39 -7.50 21.31
N LEU A 86 -13.71 -7.37 20.02
CA LEU A 86 -14.65 -6.35 19.54
C LEU A 86 -16.05 -6.53 20.12
N ILE A 87 -16.50 -7.78 20.25
CA ILE A 87 -17.78 -8.09 20.92
C ILE A 87 -17.72 -7.66 22.39
N SER A 88 -16.62 -7.94 23.10
CA SER A 88 -16.45 -7.54 24.49
C SER A 88 -16.54 -6.02 24.67
N VAL A 89 -15.81 -5.26 23.82
CA VAL A 89 -15.86 -3.80 23.82
C VAL A 89 -17.29 -3.30 23.52
N SER A 90 -17.96 -3.88 22.53
CA SER A 90 -19.32 -3.47 22.17
C SER A 90 -20.33 -3.75 23.31
N LYS A 91 -20.16 -4.84 24.07
CA LYS A 91 -20.99 -5.16 25.25
C LYS A 91 -20.83 -4.17 26.41
N GLN A 92 -19.67 -3.52 26.51
CA GLN A 92 -19.44 -2.45 27.49
C GLN A 92 -20.02 -1.11 27.03
N LEU A 93 -19.96 -0.81 25.74
CA LEU A 93 -20.33 0.49 25.17
C LEU A 93 -21.83 0.59 24.82
N TYR A 94 -22.36 -0.38 24.06
CA TYR A 94 -23.66 -0.24 23.40
C TYR A 94 -24.85 -0.18 24.35
N PRO A 95 -24.94 -1.00 25.43
CA PRO A 95 -26.06 -0.92 26.40
C PRO A 95 -26.15 0.42 27.11
N ARG A 96 -24.99 1.10 27.30
CA ARG A 96 -24.94 2.44 27.89
C ARG A 96 -25.37 3.51 26.89
N ALA A 97 -24.94 3.37 25.62
CA ALA A 97 -25.23 4.32 24.56
C ALA A 97 -26.67 4.24 24.03
N ILE A 98 -27.23 3.04 23.96
CA ILE A 98 -28.57 2.78 23.42
C ILE A 98 -29.34 1.91 24.43
N PRO A 99 -30.06 2.51 25.36
CA PRO A 99 -30.88 1.75 26.34
C PRO A 99 -31.84 0.80 25.61
N GLY A 100 -31.86 -0.45 26.10
CA GLY A 100 -32.71 -1.49 25.52
C GLY A 100 -32.17 -2.22 24.29
N ILE A 101 -30.96 -1.89 23.81
CA ILE A 101 -30.30 -2.68 22.76
C ILE A 101 -30.04 -4.12 23.25
N LYS A 102 -30.15 -5.09 22.36
CA LYS A 102 -29.94 -6.51 22.65
C LYS A 102 -28.88 -7.12 21.77
N PHE A 103 -28.01 -7.93 22.35
CA PHE A 103 -27.06 -8.76 21.62
C PHE A 103 -27.61 -10.17 21.43
N MET A 104 -27.76 -10.57 20.18
CA MET A 104 -28.19 -11.92 19.82
C MET A 104 -26.97 -12.83 19.72
N GLU A 105 -26.67 -13.58 20.75
CA GLU A 105 -25.42 -14.38 20.86
C GLU A 105 -25.23 -15.38 19.71
N ARG A 106 -26.31 -16.03 19.29
CA ARG A 106 -26.26 -17.02 18.19
C ARG A 106 -25.79 -16.41 16.89
N ASP A 107 -26.36 -15.24 16.57
CA ASP A 107 -26.15 -14.59 15.28
C ASP A 107 -25.11 -13.47 15.38
N LYS A 108 -24.51 -13.28 16.53
CA LYS A 108 -23.54 -12.19 16.85
C LYS A 108 -24.05 -10.81 16.35
N THR A 109 -25.32 -10.53 16.57
CA THR A 109 -25.98 -9.34 16.03
C THR A 109 -26.55 -8.46 17.15
N TRP A 110 -26.20 -7.20 17.14
CA TRP A 110 -26.86 -6.17 17.92
C TRP A 110 -28.15 -5.75 17.27
N VAL A 111 -29.23 -5.70 18.05
CA VAL A 111 -30.57 -5.24 17.61
C VAL A 111 -30.99 -4.09 18.51
N ALA A 112 -31.08 -2.90 17.94
CA ALA A 112 -31.51 -1.71 18.65
C ALA A 112 -33.05 -1.65 18.77
N PRO A 113 -33.60 -0.92 19.75
CA PRO A 113 -35.06 -0.70 19.85
C PRO A 113 -35.68 -0.04 18.61
N SER A 114 -34.89 0.73 17.88
CA SER A 114 -35.28 1.33 16.57
C SER A 114 -35.53 0.29 15.47
N GLY A 115 -35.00 -0.93 15.63
CA GLY A 115 -34.93 -1.94 14.59
C GLY A 115 -33.64 -1.92 13.77
N ALA A 116 -32.70 -0.98 14.07
CA ALA A 116 -31.37 -1.00 13.50
C ALA A 116 -30.59 -2.26 13.92
N THR A 117 -29.74 -2.73 13.04
CA THR A 117 -28.90 -3.91 13.30
C THR A 117 -27.43 -3.67 12.98
N LEU A 118 -26.56 -4.23 13.83
CA LEU A 118 -25.13 -4.35 13.55
C LEU A 118 -24.74 -5.82 13.70
N TRP A 119 -24.36 -6.42 12.61
CA TRP A 119 -23.85 -7.78 12.57
C TRP A 119 -22.33 -7.77 12.78
N MET A 120 -21.84 -8.52 13.76
CA MET A 120 -20.42 -8.73 14.04
C MET A 120 -20.03 -10.11 13.53
N SER A 121 -19.14 -10.18 12.54
CA SER A 121 -18.84 -11.40 11.82
C SER A 121 -17.36 -11.55 11.52
N TYR A 122 -16.97 -12.65 10.92
CA TYR A 122 -15.60 -12.91 10.50
C TYR A 122 -15.56 -13.40 9.05
N LEU A 123 -14.43 -13.15 8.39
CA LEU A 123 -14.13 -13.58 7.03
C LEU A 123 -12.77 -14.28 7.05
N ASP A 124 -12.75 -15.59 7.26
CA ASP A 124 -11.53 -16.40 7.31
C ASP A 124 -10.87 -16.54 5.93
N ARG A 125 -11.71 -16.66 4.90
CA ARG A 125 -11.30 -16.74 3.49
C ARG A 125 -11.95 -15.64 2.66
N ASP A 126 -11.31 -15.30 1.56
CA ASP A 126 -11.85 -14.30 0.65
C ASP A 126 -13.24 -14.70 0.11
N ASP A 127 -13.47 -15.98 -0.14
CA ASP A 127 -14.78 -16.51 -0.60
C ASP A 127 -15.90 -16.40 0.43
N ASP A 128 -15.59 -16.20 1.71
CA ASP A 128 -16.60 -16.03 2.76
C ASP A 128 -17.50 -14.83 2.54
N VAL A 129 -17.08 -13.87 1.73
CA VAL A 129 -17.89 -12.71 1.32
C VAL A 129 -19.17 -13.13 0.58
N MET A 130 -19.20 -14.32 -0.01
CA MET A 130 -20.39 -14.84 -0.70
C MET A 130 -21.59 -15.05 0.22
N ARG A 131 -21.38 -15.22 1.54
CA ARG A 131 -22.43 -15.25 2.56
C ARG A 131 -23.29 -13.98 2.59
N TYR A 132 -22.73 -12.86 2.10
CA TYR A 132 -23.39 -11.55 2.06
C TYR A 132 -24.06 -11.27 0.71
N GLN A 133 -24.09 -12.25 -0.19
CA GLN A 133 -24.81 -12.12 -1.46
C GLN A 133 -26.28 -11.79 -1.20
N GLY A 134 -26.80 -10.77 -1.87
CA GLY A 134 -28.17 -10.31 -1.68
C GLY A 134 -28.38 -9.36 -0.50
N GLN A 135 -27.46 -9.26 0.46
CA GLN A 135 -27.57 -8.34 1.59
C GLN A 135 -27.17 -6.90 1.23
N ALA A 136 -27.63 -5.96 2.04
CA ALA A 136 -27.39 -4.54 1.87
C ALA A 136 -27.02 -3.92 3.22
N PHE A 137 -25.95 -3.11 3.22
CA PHE A 137 -25.45 -2.40 4.39
C PHE A 137 -25.27 -0.92 4.06
N ASN A 138 -25.45 -0.06 5.07
CA ASN A 138 -25.10 1.36 4.96
C ASN A 138 -23.71 1.64 5.54
N TRP A 139 -23.20 0.77 6.41
CA TRP A 139 -21.90 0.88 7.03
C TRP A 139 -21.24 -0.49 7.13
N ILE A 140 -19.96 -0.57 6.74
CA ILE A 140 -19.16 -1.78 6.83
C ILE A 140 -17.80 -1.43 7.44
N GLY A 141 -17.45 -2.09 8.56
CA GLY A 141 -16.18 -1.94 9.25
C GLY A 141 -15.29 -3.17 9.07
N PHE A 142 -14.03 -2.98 8.74
CA PHE A 142 -12.98 -4.00 8.73
C PHE A 142 -11.94 -3.66 9.80
N ASP A 143 -11.77 -4.53 10.78
CA ASP A 143 -10.72 -4.37 11.77
C ASP A 143 -9.51 -5.21 11.39
N GLU A 144 -8.30 -4.60 11.46
CA GLU A 144 -7.02 -5.17 10.99
C GLU A 144 -7.05 -5.53 9.49
N LEU A 145 -7.31 -4.54 8.64
CA LEU A 145 -7.49 -4.71 7.19
C LEU A 145 -6.32 -5.43 6.50
N THR A 146 -5.09 -5.28 6.99
CA THR A 146 -3.91 -5.97 6.45
C THR A 146 -3.90 -7.49 6.66
N GLN A 147 -4.83 -8.03 7.43
CA GLN A 147 -4.96 -9.48 7.59
C GLN A 147 -5.54 -10.17 6.34
N TRP A 148 -6.20 -9.47 5.45
CA TRP A 148 -6.69 -10.00 4.17
C TRP A 148 -5.60 -9.90 3.10
N PRO A 149 -5.13 -11.05 2.53
CA PRO A 149 -4.02 -11.05 1.59
C PRO A 149 -4.29 -10.28 0.29
N THR A 150 -5.56 -10.23 -0.13
CA THR A 150 -6.00 -9.55 -1.34
C THR A 150 -7.06 -8.51 -1.04
N ASP A 151 -7.25 -7.58 -1.96
CA ASP A 151 -8.30 -6.56 -1.90
C ASP A 151 -9.70 -7.09 -2.28
N TYR A 152 -9.82 -8.38 -2.61
CA TYR A 152 -11.06 -8.98 -3.09
C TYR A 152 -12.22 -8.82 -2.09
N ALA A 153 -11.99 -9.16 -0.81
CA ALA A 153 -13.02 -9.05 0.22
C ALA A 153 -13.49 -7.59 0.40
N TRP A 154 -12.56 -6.63 0.41
CA TRP A 154 -12.86 -5.20 0.48
C TRP A 154 -13.70 -4.73 -0.71
N ASN A 155 -13.27 -5.04 -1.93
CA ASN A 155 -13.96 -4.64 -3.16
C ASN A 155 -15.33 -5.30 -3.31
N TYR A 156 -15.45 -6.60 -2.97
CA TYR A 156 -16.73 -7.28 -2.98
C TYR A 156 -17.71 -6.67 -1.99
N MET A 157 -17.29 -6.43 -0.75
CA MET A 157 -18.16 -5.86 0.28
C MET A 157 -18.57 -4.42 -0.03
N ARG A 158 -17.73 -3.64 -0.73
CA ARG A 158 -18.13 -2.32 -1.26
C ARG A 158 -19.39 -2.43 -2.13
N SER A 159 -19.52 -3.47 -2.92
CA SER A 159 -20.73 -3.71 -3.77
C SER A 159 -21.98 -3.98 -2.94
N ARG A 160 -21.86 -4.26 -1.64
CA ARG A 160 -22.98 -4.46 -0.71
C ARG A 160 -23.41 -3.15 -0.04
N LEU A 161 -22.65 -2.07 -0.21
CA LEU A 161 -23.07 -0.75 0.29
C LEU A 161 -24.22 -0.22 -0.56
N ARG A 162 -25.40 -0.23 0.02
CA ARG A 162 -26.60 0.31 -0.60
C ARG A 162 -27.66 0.62 0.45
N THR A 163 -28.33 1.74 0.28
CA THR A 163 -29.51 2.13 1.06
C THR A 163 -30.43 2.99 0.22
N THR A 164 -31.65 3.22 0.67
CA THR A 164 -32.55 4.15 -0.02
C THR A 164 -32.20 5.59 0.35
N LYS A 165 -32.34 6.52 -0.59
CA LYS A 165 -32.10 7.94 -0.33
C LYS A 165 -32.97 8.47 0.83
N ALA A 166 -34.18 7.94 0.98
CA ALA A 166 -35.12 8.32 2.05
C ALA A 166 -34.65 7.91 3.46
N SER A 167 -33.66 6.99 3.59
CA SER A 167 -33.12 6.58 4.88
C SER A 167 -32.30 7.67 5.58
N GLY A 168 -31.75 8.62 4.82
CA GLY A 168 -30.81 9.64 5.34
C GLY A 168 -29.46 9.09 5.82
N LEU A 169 -29.17 7.79 5.57
CA LEU A 169 -27.95 7.14 6.00
C LEU A 169 -26.82 7.29 4.98
N PRO A 170 -25.60 7.51 5.43
CA PRO A 170 -24.43 7.49 4.55
C PRO A 170 -24.09 6.06 4.11
N LEU A 171 -23.25 5.94 3.08
CA LEU A 171 -22.64 4.69 2.65
C LEU A 171 -21.16 4.74 2.93
N TYR A 172 -20.71 4.05 4.00
CA TYR A 172 -19.35 4.11 4.49
C TYR A 172 -18.69 2.75 4.60
N MET A 173 -17.43 2.69 4.16
CA MET A 173 -16.49 1.66 4.56
C MET A 173 -15.45 2.27 5.51
N ARG A 174 -15.24 1.60 6.61
CA ARG A 174 -14.28 1.99 7.64
C ARG A 174 -13.31 0.84 7.87
N ALA A 175 -12.05 1.17 8.04
CA ALA A 175 -11.04 0.17 8.36
C ALA A 175 -10.09 0.66 9.42
N THR A 176 -9.57 -0.29 10.19
CA THR A 176 -8.42 -0.09 11.06
C THR A 176 -7.32 -1.06 10.66
N SER A 177 -6.07 -0.69 10.87
CA SER A 177 -4.94 -1.61 10.70
C SER A 177 -3.65 -1.09 11.30
N ASN A 178 -2.76 -2.02 11.61
CA ASN A 178 -1.33 -1.74 11.75
C ASN A 178 -0.62 -2.02 10.41
N PRO A 179 0.57 -1.46 10.17
CA PRO A 179 1.45 -1.90 9.10
C PRO A 179 1.83 -3.38 9.29
N GLY A 180 2.19 -4.05 8.21
CA GLY A 180 2.53 -5.48 8.23
C GLY A 180 1.33 -6.39 7.92
N GLY A 181 1.56 -7.70 7.99
CA GLY A 181 0.56 -8.70 7.62
C GLY A 181 0.45 -8.95 6.11
N PRO A 182 -0.28 -10.01 5.72
CA PRO A 182 -0.28 -10.48 4.33
C PRO A 182 -0.88 -9.50 3.32
N GLY A 183 -1.76 -8.60 3.75
CA GLY A 183 -2.41 -7.61 2.90
C GLY A 183 -1.77 -6.22 2.92
N HIS A 184 -0.62 -6.09 3.60
CA HIS A 184 0.05 -4.80 3.80
C HIS A 184 0.16 -3.99 2.50
N MET A 185 0.57 -4.63 1.41
CA MET A 185 0.87 -3.96 0.15
C MET A 185 -0.34 -3.37 -0.54
N TRP A 186 -1.43 -4.12 -0.64
CA TRP A 186 -2.61 -3.57 -1.28
C TRP A 186 -3.25 -2.47 -0.42
N VAL A 187 -3.21 -2.58 0.92
CA VAL A 187 -3.71 -1.54 1.84
C VAL A 187 -2.87 -0.28 1.70
N LYS A 188 -1.53 -0.41 1.65
CA LYS A 188 -0.61 0.70 1.43
C LYS A 188 -0.90 1.41 0.12
N ARG A 189 -0.98 0.67 -0.99
CA ARG A 189 -1.31 1.21 -2.32
C ARG A 189 -2.66 1.92 -2.36
N TYR A 190 -3.67 1.42 -1.62
CA TYR A 190 -5.01 2.00 -1.62
C TYR A 190 -5.12 3.28 -0.81
N PHE A 191 -4.42 3.39 0.32
CA PHE A 191 -4.67 4.42 1.32
C PHE A 191 -3.46 5.30 1.63
N ILE A 192 -2.23 4.75 1.57
CA ILE A 192 -1.04 5.44 2.06
C ILE A 192 -0.31 6.16 0.92
N ASP A 193 0.03 5.41 -0.15
CA ASP A 193 0.85 5.90 -1.26
C ASP A 193 0.20 7.03 -2.07
N PRO A 194 -1.14 7.05 -2.29
CA PRO A 194 -1.74 8.04 -3.18
C PRO A 194 -1.80 9.46 -2.62
N SER A 195 -1.68 9.66 -1.30
CA SER A 195 -1.86 10.99 -0.70
C SER A 195 -1.18 11.13 0.65
N GLN A 196 -0.91 12.37 1.02
CA GLN A 196 -0.44 12.68 2.36
C GLN A 196 -1.48 12.29 3.43
N PRO A 197 -1.04 11.93 4.66
CA PRO A 197 -1.92 11.64 5.78
C PRO A 197 -2.94 12.75 6.05
N ASN A 198 -4.14 12.36 6.48
CA ASN A 198 -5.28 13.25 6.79
C ASN A 198 -5.87 14.03 5.61
N LYS A 199 -5.35 13.86 4.40
CA LYS A 199 -5.86 14.50 3.19
C LYS A 199 -6.77 13.54 2.42
N ALA A 200 -8.00 13.97 2.11
CA ALA A 200 -8.91 13.23 1.27
C ALA A 200 -8.46 13.27 -0.20
N PHE A 201 -8.56 12.15 -0.90
CA PHE A 201 -8.21 12.02 -2.31
C PHE A 201 -9.24 11.16 -3.05
N TRP A 202 -9.29 11.27 -4.38
CA TRP A 202 -10.13 10.41 -5.20
C TRP A 202 -9.53 9.01 -5.29
N ALA A 203 -10.40 8.00 -5.17
CA ALA A 203 -9.98 6.60 -5.23
C ALA A 203 -9.35 6.28 -6.58
N THR A 204 -8.23 5.59 -6.55
CA THR A 204 -7.50 5.11 -7.72
C THR A 204 -7.63 3.60 -7.86
N ASP A 205 -7.48 3.10 -9.09
CA ASP A 205 -7.34 1.68 -9.41
C ASP A 205 -5.90 1.17 -9.14
N ASN A 206 -5.61 -0.03 -9.64
CA ASN A 206 -4.30 -0.66 -9.45
C ASN A 206 -3.19 -0.02 -10.29
N GLU A 207 -3.54 0.69 -11.35
CA GLU A 207 -2.63 1.45 -12.21
C GLU A 207 -2.39 2.88 -11.71
N GLY A 208 -3.09 3.31 -10.65
CA GLY A 208 -3.00 4.65 -10.07
C GLY A 208 -3.93 5.67 -10.72
N GLU A 209 -4.76 5.26 -11.68
CA GLU A 209 -5.72 6.12 -12.35
C GLU A 209 -6.98 6.33 -11.50
N VAL A 210 -7.53 7.55 -11.53
CA VAL A 210 -8.74 7.86 -10.76
C VAL A 210 -9.93 7.07 -11.28
N ILE A 211 -10.60 6.34 -10.39
CA ILE A 211 -11.79 5.56 -10.74
C ILE A 211 -12.95 6.50 -11.02
N CYS A 212 -13.41 6.53 -12.26
CA CYS A 212 -14.46 7.42 -12.72
C CYS A 212 -15.73 6.66 -13.17
N TRP A 213 -16.83 7.40 -13.29
CA TRP A 213 -18.06 6.87 -13.88
C TRP A 213 -17.81 6.44 -15.33
N PRO A 214 -18.25 5.23 -15.71
CA PRO A 214 -17.95 4.65 -17.00
C PRO A 214 -18.63 5.41 -18.16
N LYS A 215 -18.11 5.19 -19.37
CA LYS A 215 -18.67 5.74 -20.61
C LYS A 215 -20.14 5.36 -20.77
N GLY A 216 -20.96 6.33 -21.16
CA GLY A 216 -22.41 6.17 -21.31
C GLY A 216 -23.23 6.40 -20.03
N HIS A 217 -22.61 6.67 -18.90
CA HIS A 217 -23.30 7.09 -17.69
C HIS A 217 -23.56 8.60 -17.68
N THR A 218 -24.64 9.06 -17.02
CA THR A 218 -24.98 10.50 -16.91
C THR A 218 -23.91 11.36 -16.25
N ARG A 219 -23.01 10.72 -15.48
CA ARG A 219 -21.87 11.32 -14.77
C ARG A 219 -20.53 10.83 -15.36
N GLU A 220 -20.48 10.48 -16.62
CA GLU A 220 -19.27 9.99 -17.28
C GLU A 220 -18.05 10.87 -17.00
N GLY A 221 -16.95 10.26 -16.62
CA GLY A 221 -15.68 10.93 -16.31
C GLY A 221 -15.61 11.59 -14.93
N GLU A 222 -16.72 11.71 -14.19
CA GLU A 222 -16.64 12.20 -12.81
C GLU A 222 -16.05 11.11 -11.87
N PRO A 223 -15.19 11.48 -10.89
CA PRO A 223 -14.65 10.55 -9.91
C PRO A 223 -15.76 9.89 -9.07
N LEU A 224 -15.59 8.58 -8.74
CA LEU A 224 -16.62 7.81 -8.05
C LEU A 224 -16.73 8.14 -6.56
N PHE A 225 -15.64 8.07 -5.81
CA PHE A 225 -15.64 8.22 -4.36
C PHE A 225 -14.27 8.62 -3.82
N LYS A 226 -14.26 9.10 -2.58
CA LYS A 226 -13.03 9.54 -1.90
C LYS A 226 -12.55 8.53 -0.88
N ARG A 227 -11.22 8.48 -0.76
CA ARG A 227 -10.47 7.78 0.30
C ARG A 227 -9.77 8.77 1.22
N LYS A 228 -9.47 8.30 2.43
CA LYS A 228 -8.65 9.02 3.39
C LYS A 228 -7.88 8.06 4.27
N PHE A 229 -6.63 8.36 4.51
CA PHE A 229 -5.80 7.73 5.53
C PHE A 229 -5.63 8.65 6.73
N ILE A 230 -5.83 8.11 7.92
CA ILE A 230 -5.65 8.80 9.20
C ILE A 230 -4.59 8.03 9.98
N PRO A 231 -3.40 8.59 10.20
CA PRO A 231 -2.33 7.92 10.94
C PRO A 231 -2.68 7.88 12.45
N ALA A 232 -2.31 6.78 13.10
CA ALA A 232 -2.37 6.62 14.54
C ALA A 232 -0.99 6.39 15.13
N THR A 233 -0.72 6.99 16.26
CA THR A 233 0.45 6.73 17.10
C THR A 233 0.03 6.26 18.48
N LEU A 234 0.96 5.67 19.25
CA LEU A 234 0.71 5.32 20.65
C LEU A 234 0.33 6.56 21.47
N PHE A 235 0.97 7.70 21.20
CA PHE A 235 0.82 8.95 21.94
C PHE A 235 -0.55 9.62 21.72
N ASP A 236 -1.32 9.17 20.75
CA ASP A 236 -2.70 9.61 20.53
C ASP A 236 -3.69 8.97 21.53
N ASN A 237 -3.22 8.05 22.37
CA ASN A 237 -4.00 7.36 23.37
C ASN A 237 -3.43 7.55 24.79
N PRO A 238 -3.88 8.56 25.53
CA PRO A 238 -3.39 8.84 26.89
C PRO A 238 -3.49 7.65 27.84
N TYR A 239 -4.53 6.81 27.68
CA TYR A 239 -4.75 5.64 28.54
C TYR A 239 -3.64 4.58 28.47
N LEU A 240 -2.82 4.58 27.42
CA LEU A 240 -1.71 3.62 27.27
C LEU A 240 -0.34 4.29 27.27
N SER A 241 -0.27 5.59 27.04
CA SER A 241 1.00 6.32 27.03
C SER A 241 1.42 6.80 28.42
N ASP A 242 0.48 7.01 29.34
CA ASP A 242 0.74 7.69 30.61
C ASP A 242 1.62 6.89 31.59
N ASP A 243 1.56 5.54 31.55
CA ASP A 243 2.36 4.70 32.46
C ASP A 243 3.71 4.26 31.86
N GLY A 244 3.91 4.46 30.54
CA GLY A 244 5.11 4.09 29.82
C GLY A 244 5.40 2.59 29.70
N MET A 245 4.65 1.72 30.38
CA MET A 245 4.90 0.28 30.38
C MET A 245 4.63 -0.34 29.00
N TYR A 246 3.56 0.09 28.33
CA TYR A 246 3.24 -0.42 27.02
C TYR A 246 4.29 0.02 25.97
N GLU A 247 4.75 1.26 26.06
CA GLU A 247 5.84 1.78 25.23
C GLU A 247 7.13 0.97 25.46
N ALA A 248 7.51 0.72 26.72
CA ALA A 248 8.68 -0.09 27.05
C ALA A 248 8.60 -1.52 26.47
N ASN A 249 7.40 -2.14 26.50
CA ASN A 249 7.18 -3.43 25.87
C ASN A 249 7.40 -3.38 24.36
N LEU A 250 6.91 -2.36 23.67
CA LEU A 250 7.13 -2.18 22.23
C LEU A 250 8.59 -1.87 21.89
N LEU A 251 9.27 -1.09 22.71
CA LEU A 251 10.71 -0.80 22.57
C LEU A 251 11.59 -2.05 22.71
N SER A 252 11.14 -3.05 23.47
CA SER A 252 11.87 -4.33 23.65
C SER A 252 11.79 -5.27 22.44
N LEU A 253 10.90 -4.98 21.46
CA LEU A 253 10.74 -5.79 20.26
C LEU A 253 11.94 -5.63 19.30
N PRO A 254 12.16 -6.62 18.42
CA PRO A 254 13.09 -6.46 17.31
C PRO A 254 12.80 -5.18 16.50
N GLU A 255 13.83 -4.57 15.92
CA GLU A 255 13.73 -3.25 15.29
C GLU A 255 12.59 -3.15 14.25
N HIS A 256 12.43 -4.17 13.40
CA HIS A 256 11.36 -4.18 12.39
C HIS A 256 9.96 -4.16 13.02
N GLN A 257 9.73 -4.95 14.09
CA GLN A 257 8.44 -4.96 14.80
C GLN A 257 8.22 -3.65 15.58
N ARG A 258 9.27 -3.09 16.15
CA ARG A 258 9.20 -1.79 16.81
C ARG A 258 8.78 -0.70 15.83
N ARG A 259 9.40 -0.62 14.65
CA ARG A 259 9.04 0.34 13.60
C ARG A 259 7.60 0.15 13.14
N GLN A 260 7.12 -1.09 13.00
CA GLN A 260 5.73 -1.38 12.64
C GLN A 260 4.74 -0.98 13.74
N LEU A 261 4.98 -1.43 14.95
CA LEU A 261 3.99 -1.36 16.02
C LEU A 261 4.09 -0.08 16.86
N LEU A 262 5.30 0.48 17.07
CA LEU A 262 5.48 1.72 17.82
C LEU A 262 5.44 2.95 16.91
N GLU A 263 6.14 2.90 15.76
CA GLU A 263 6.25 4.04 14.86
C GLU A 263 5.14 4.08 13.80
N GLY A 264 4.45 2.95 13.59
CA GLY A 264 3.40 2.84 12.57
C GLY A 264 3.93 2.98 11.15
N ASP A 265 5.17 2.55 10.91
CA ASP A 265 5.89 2.72 9.65
C ASP A 265 5.35 1.77 8.58
N TRP A 266 4.72 2.35 7.55
CA TRP A 266 4.18 1.60 6.41
C TRP A 266 5.24 1.25 5.34
N ASP A 267 6.46 1.70 5.49
CA ASP A 267 7.56 1.34 4.58
C ASP A 267 8.31 0.08 5.02
N ILE A 268 7.95 -0.49 6.19
CA ILE A 268 8.52 -1.75 6.69
C ILE A 268 7.54 -2.90 6.49
N ASN A 269 8.05 -3.95 5.86
CA ASN A 269 7.35 -5.22 5.68
C ASN A 269 8.15 -6.35 6.34
N GLU A 270 7.53 -7.06 7.29
CA GLU A 270 8.13 -8.25 7.90
C GLU A 270 8.34 -9.34 6.85
N GLY A 271 9.57 -9.85 6.73
CA GLY A 271 9.93 -10.80 5.68
C GLY A 271 10.19 -10.18 4.31
N ALA A 272 10.30 -8.85 4.23
CA ALA A 272 10.77 -8.19 3.02
C ALA A 272 12.18 -8.65 2.66
N ALA A 273 12.40 -8.86 1.36
CA ALA A 273 13.71 -9.22 0.85
C ALA A 273 14.74 -8.07 0.98
N PHE A 274 14.25 -6.83 1.07
CA PHE A 274 15.09 -5.62 1.11
C PHE A 274 14.63 -4.66 2.22
N PRO A 275 14.85 -5.01 3.49
CA PRO A 275 14.41 -4.20 4.63
C PRO A 275 15.16 -2.86 4.74
N GLU A 276 16.30 -2.70 4.08
CA GLU A 276 17.10 -1.47 4.06
C GLU A 276 16.46 -0.37 3.19
N PHE A 277 15.55 -0.75 2.29
CA PHE A 277 14.91 0.24 1.43
C PHE A 277 14.10 1.23 2.28
N SER A 278 14.38 2.49 2.07
CA SER A 278 13.66 3.62 2.70
C SER A 278 13.37 4.69 1.66
N ARG A 279 12.11 5.11 1.54
CA ARG A 279 11.74 6.18 0.61
C ARG A 279 12.49 7.48 0.90
N LYS A 280 12.75 7.78 2.18
CA LYS A 280 13.46 9.00 2.58
C LYS A 280 14.92 9.05 2.12
N ILE A 281 15.52 7.86 1.95
CA ILE A 281 16.94 7.71 1.63
C ILE A 281 17.14 7.40 0.15
N HIS A 282 16.31 6.49 -0.39
CA HIS A 282 16.54 5.92 -1.72
C HIS A 282 15.71 6.57 -2.84
N VAL A 283 14.68 7.37 -2.50
CA VAL A 283 13.84 8.02 -3.52
C VAL A 283 14.19 9.49 -3.61
N VAL A 284 14.56 9.92 -4.81
CA VAL A 284 14.92 11.30 -5.10
C VAL A 284 14.02 11.89 -6.16
N GLU A 285 13.80 13.20 -6.11
CA GLU A 285 13.04 13.88 -7.15
C GLU A 285 13.80 13.82 -8.49
N PRO A 286 13.10 13.67 -9.63
CA PRO A 286 13.73 13.65 -10.94
C PRO A 286 14.52 14.93 -11.21
N TYR A 287 15.72 14.77 -11.74
CA TYR A 287 16.59 15.85 -12.20
C TYR A 287 17.20 15.52 -13.56
N ASP A 288 17.72 16.52 -14.26
CA ASP A 288 18.36 16.33 -15.55
C ASP A 288 19.69 15.58 -15.38
N ILE A 289 19.72 14.34 -15.86
CA ILE A 289 20.92 13.50 -15.81
C ILE A 289 21.91 14.00 -16.85
N PRO A 290 23.17 14.33 -16.47
CA PRO A 290 24.20 14.78 -17.38
C PRO A 290 24.38 13.84 -18.59
N SER A 291 24.51 14.37 -19.78
CA SER A 291 24.59 13.60 -21.04
C SER A 291 25.84 12.71 -21.14
N ASN A 292 26.90 13.03 -20.37
CA ASN A 292 28.12 12.25 -20.30
C ASN A 292 28.03 11.06 -19.35
N TRP A 293 26.98 10.94 -18.52
CA TRP A 293 26.80 9.78 -17.65
C TRP A 293 26.40 8.56 -18.49
N PRO A 294 27.07 7.41 -18.29
CA PRO A 294 26.70 6.18 -18.96
C PRO A 294 25.28 5.76 -18.63
N ARG A 295 24.47 5.45 -19.65
CA ARG A 295 23.10 4.95 -19.47
C ARG A 295 22.99 3.56 -20.07
N PHE A 296 22.24 2.71 -19.40
CA PHE A 296 21.93 1.36 -19.87
C PHE A 296 20.52 0.97 -19.38
N ARG A 297 19.98 -0.11 -19.92
CA ARG A 297 18.71 -0.65 -19.49
C ARG A 297 18.80 -2.13 -19.17
N ALA A 298 17.84 -2.62 -18.38
CA ALA A 298 17.64 -4.06 -18.19
C ALA A 298 16.15 -4.37 -18.26
N ALA A 299 15.82 -5.57 -18.73
CA ALA A 299 14.43 -5.97 -18.92
C ALA A 299 14.19 -7.41 -18.48
N ASP A 300 13.06 -7.63 -17.87
CA ASP A 300 12.43 -8.93 -17.69
C ASP A 300 11.12 -8.97 -18.47
N TYR A 301 10.98 -9.95 -19.38
CA TYR A 301 9.85 -10.00 -20.32
C TYR A 301 8.91 -11.16 -19.98
N GLY A 302 7.63 -10.87 -19.83
CA GLY A 302 6.54 -11.81 -19.74
C GLY A 302 5.34 -11.40 -20.58
N TYR A 303 4.79 -12.29 -21.40
CA TYR A 303 3.53 -12.01 -22.13
C TYR A 303 2.31 -12.26 -21.24
N GLY A 304 2.29 -13.38 -20.51
CA GLY A 304 1.19 -13.75 -19.60
C GLY A 304 1.29 -13.11 -18.22
N SER A 305 2.40 -12.47 -17.92
CA SER A 305 2.71 -11.68 -16.74
C SER A 305 3.11 -10.27 -17.13
N TYR A 306 3.60 -9.49 -16.19
CA TYR A 306 4.16 -8.17 -16.51
C TYR A 306 5.53 -8.27 -17.16
N SER A 307 5.83 -7.32 -18.03
CA SER A 307 7.17 -7.02 -18.53
C SER A 307 7.68 -5.78 -17.82
N ALA A 308 8.89 -5.85 -17.27
CA ALA A 308 9.55 -4.73 -16.60
C ALA A 308 10.77 -4.30 -17.41
N VAL A 309 10.89 -3.02 -17.70
CA VAL A 309 12.09 -2.41 -18.27
C VAL A 309 12.55 -1.28 -17.36
N ILE A 310 13.81 -1.33 -16.96
CA ILE A 310 14.41 -0.39 -16.02
C ILE A 310 15.59 0.30 -16.67
N TRP A 311 15.64 1.63 -16.64
CA TRP A 311 16.75 2.44 -17.14
C TRP A 311 17.61 2.95 -16.01
N PHE A 312 18.91 2.83 -16.19
CA PHE A 312 19.94 3.20 -15.23
C PHE A 312 20.86 4.27 -15.81
N ALA A 313 21.26 5.22 -14.97
CA ALA A 313 22.41 6.06 -15.21
C ALA A 313 23.49 5.74 -14.15
N VAL A 314 24.75 5.95 -14.53
CA VAL A 314 25.90 5.73 -13.62
C VAL A 314 26.54 7.07 -13.32
N ALA A 315 26.50 7.49 -12.08
CA ALA A 315 27.18 8.70 -11.63
C ALA A 315 28.71 8.50 -11.54
N PRO A 316 29.50 9.58 -11.49
CA PRO A 316 30.98 9.48 -11.44
C PRO A 316 31.53 8.73 -10.25
N ASP A 317 30.80 8.70 -9.12
CA ASP A 317 31.11 7.96 -7.89
C ASP A 317 30.60 6.52 -7.87
N GLU A 318 30.13 6.02 -9.03
CA GLU A 318 29.52 4.69 -9.24
C GLU A 318 28.14 4.48 -8.60
N GLN A 319 27.50 5.54 -8.10
CA GLN A 319 26.08 5.44 -7.69
C GLN A 319 25.23 5.13 -8.94
N LEU A 320 24.28 4.21 -8.78
CA LEU A 320 23.29 3.93 -9.82
C LEU A 320 22.03 4.75 -9.57
N ILE A 321 21.54 5.39 -10.63
CA ILE A 321 20.28 6.12 -10.62
C ILE A 321 19.30 5.35 -11.49
N VAL A 322 18.25 4.78 -10.89
CA VAL A 322 17.11 4.25 -11.63
C VAL A 322 16.21 5.43 -11.97
N TYR A 323 16.27 5.90 -13.21
CA TYR A 323 15.64 7.15 -13.58
C TYR A 323 14.35 7.01 -14.38
N ARG A 324 14.07 5.80 -14.85
CA ARG A 324 12.86 5.50 -15.63
C ARG A 324 12.49 4.03 -15.54
N GLU A 325 11.20 3.73 -15.58
CA GLU A 325 10.65 2.39 -15.66
C GLU A 325 9.58 2.32 -16.77
N LEU A 326 9.40 1.12 -17.33
CA LEU A 326 8.23 0.73 -18.11
C LEU A 326 7.71 -0.59 -17.55
N TYR A 327 6.45 -0.62 -17.13
CA TYR A 327 5.83 -1.78 -16.53
C TYR A 327 4.49 -2.07 -17.20
N VAL A 328 4.47 -3.07 -18.07
CA VAL A 328 3.33 -3.36 -18.96
C VAL A 328 3.05 -4.86 -19.03
N SER A 329 1.80 -5.23 -19.31
CA SER A 329 1.39 -6.62 -19.47
C SER A 329 0.72 -6.85 -20.82
N LYS A 330 0.69 -8.11 -21.28
CA LYS A 330 0.02 -8.54 -22.53
C LYS A 330 0.55 -7.84 -23.80
N VAL A 331 1.82 -7.46 -23.80
CA VAL A 331 2.51 -6.83 -24.92
C VAL A 331 3.42 -7.84 -25.62
N LEU A 332 3.39 -7.90 -26.94
CA LEU A 332 4.30 -8.76 -27.71
C LEU A 332 5.75 -8.24 -27.60
N ALA A 333 6.73 -9.14 -27.69
CA ALA A 333 8.14 -8.76 -27.58
C ALA A 333 8.56 -7.71 -28.62
N THR A 334 8.00 -7.79 -29.84
CA THR A 334 8.23 -6.80 -30.91
C THR A 334 7.65 -5.43 -30.58
N ASP A 335 6.46 -5.41 -29.99
CA ASP A 335 5.78 -4.16 -29.62
C ASP A 335 6.46 -3.52 -28.40
N LEU A 336 6.92 -4.33 -27.45
CA LEU A 336 7.75 -3.86 -26.34
C LEU A 336 9.07 -3.25 -26.85
N ALA A 337 9.68 -3.86 -27.87
CA ALA A 337 10.89 -3.29 -28.49
C ALA A 337 10.62 -1.92 -29.13
N ASP A 338 9.50 -1.78 -29.84
CA ASP A 338 9.09 -0.50 -30.42
C ASP A 338 8.84 0.56 -29.33
N MET A 339 8.11 0.22 -28.26
CA MET A 339 7.91 1.11 -27.10
C MET A 339 9.22 1.55 -26.45
N ILE A 340 10.18 0.64 -26.27
CA ILE A 340 11.50 0.96 -25.72
C ILE A 340 12.23 1.97 -26.62
N LEU A 341 12.24 1.72 -27.93
CA LEU A 341 12.92 2.59 -28.92
C LEU A 341 12.29 3.98 -29.00
N ASP A 342 10.95 4.06 -28.92
CA ASP A 342 10.24 5.34 -28.90
C ASP A 342 10.60 6.17 -27.66
N ILE A 343 10.67 5.50 -26.49
CA ILE A 343 11.07 6.14 -25.22
C ILE A 343 12.53 6.63 -25.27
N GLU A 344 13.41 5.90 -25.97
CA GLU A 344 14.85 6.18 -26.05
C GLU A 344 15.24 7.11 -27.22
N SER A 345 14.28 7.63 -28.00
CA SER A 345 14.51 8.33 -29.25
C SER A 345 15.65 9.37 -29.21
N ASP A 346 15.79 10.08 -28.09
CA ASP A 346 16.77 11.14 -27.89
C ASP A 346 17.92 10.75 -26.93
N GLU A 347 17.96 9.49 -26.48
CA GLU A 347 18.92 9.04 -25.49
C GLU A 347 19.99 8.08 -26.03
N LYS A 348 21.24 8.28 -25.64
CA LYS A 348 22.32 7.35 -25.96
C LYS A 348 22.39 6.23 -24.93
N ILE A 349 21.70 5.12 -25.17
CA ILE A 349 21.77 3.92 -24.34
C ILE A 349 22.95 3.05 -24.81
N ARG A 350 23.90 2.76 -23.91
CA ARG A 350 25.11 1.99 -24.24
C ARG A 350 24.82 0.53 -24.53
N TYR A 351 23.96 -0.11 -23.73
CA TYR A 351 23.53 -1.51 -23.91
C TYR A 351 22.23 -1.79 -23.19
N GLY A 352 21.58 -2.88 -23.55
CA GLY A 352 20.48 -3.47 -22.83
C GLY A 352 20.84 -4.86 -22.32
N VAL A 353 20.23 -5.29 -21.20
CA VAL A 353 20.30 -6.64 -20.64
C VAL A 353 18.91 -7.24 -20.59
N LEU A 354 18.76 -8.50 -20.99
CA LEU A 354 17.47 -9.16 -21.06
C LEU A 354 17.59 -10.58 -20.50
N ASP A 355 16.52 -11.10 -19.91
CA ASP A 355 16.50 -12.49 -19.47
C ASP A 355 17.04 -13.45 -20.54
N SER A 356 18.05 -14.24 -20.20
CA SER A 356 18.71 -15.15 -21.13
C SER A 356 17.80 -16.26 -21.65
N SER A 357 16.68 -16.58 -20.99
CA SER A 357 15.70 -17.56 -21.48
C SER A 357 15.07 -17.16 -22.81
N LEU A 358 15.05 -15.86 -23.11
CA LEU A 358 14.44 -15.34 -24.34
C LEU A 358 15.29 -15.59 -25.60
N TRP A 359 16.54 -16.04 -25.46
CA TRP A 359 17.37 -16.54 -26.57
C TRP A 359 17.08 -18.01 -26.93
N HIS A 360 16.33 -18.74 -26.07
CA HIS A 360 15.92 -20.09 -26.39
C HIS A 360 14.86 -20.07 -27.51
N LYS A 361 15.11 -20.84 -28.56
CA LYS A 361 14.14 -20.98 -29.66
C LYS A 361 12.96 -21.83 -29.21
N ARG A 362 11.77 -21.33 -29.49
CA ARG A 362 10.51 -22.08 -29.27
C ARG A 362 10.13 -22.76 -30.59
N GLY A 363 10.52 -24.01 -30.76
CA GLY A 363 10.28 -24.77 -31.99
C GLY A 363 11.49 -24.82 -32.95
N ASP A 364 11.36 -25.57 -34.03
CA ASP A 364 12.47 -25.86 -34.96
C ASP A 364 12.73 -24.71 -35.97
N THR A 365 11.87 -23.73 -36.10
CA THR A 365 11.97 -22.67 -37.10
C THR A 365 11.62 -21.30 -36.54
N GLY A 366 12.50 -20.31 -36.81
CA GLY A 366 12.26 -18.90 -36.52
C GLY A 366 13.23 -18.28 -35.51
N PRO A 367 13.29 -16.93 -35.45
CA PRO A 367 14.12 -16.22 -34.49
C PRO A 367 13.54 -16.35 -33.06
N SER A 368 14.42 -16.38 -32.08
CA SER A 368 14.04 -16.28 -30.66
C SER A 368 13.39 -14.93 -30.36
N LEU A 369 12.71 -14.80 -29.21
CA LEU A 369 12.09 -13.52 -28.82
C LEU A 369 13.14 -12.39 -28.73
N ALA A 370 14.30 -12.68 -28.15
CA ALA A 370 15.41 -11.72 -28.10
C ALA A 370 15.90 -11.33 -29.47
N GLU A 371 16.06 -12.29 -30.41
CA GLU A 371 16.45 -12.02 -31.79
C GLU A 371 15.41 -11.13 -32.52
N GLN A 372 14.11 -11.34 -32.29
CA GLN A 372 13.05 -10.49 -32.84
C GLN A 372 13.16 -9.03 -32.35
N MET A 373 13.41 -8.82 -31.06
CA MET A 373 13.61 -7.48 -30.49
C MET A 373 14.88 -6.82 -31.09
N ILE A 374 15.96 -7.59 -31.25
CA ILE A 374 17.21 -7.12 -31.85
C ILE A 374 17.01 -6.75 -33.32
N GLN A 375 16.23 -7.52 -34.08
CA GLN A 375 15.89 -7.21 -35.48
C GLN A 375 15.11 -5.89 -35.62
N LYS A 376 14.30 -5.53 -34.62
CA LYS A 376 13.64 -4.21 -34.53
C LYS A 376 14.61 -3.06 -34.23
N GLY A 377 15.87 -3.36 -33.87
CA GLY A 377 16.88 -2.36 -33.46
C GLY A 377 17.07 -2.25 -31.95
N CYS A 378 16.21 -2.87 -31.15
CA CYS A 378 16.31 -2.87 -29.68
C CYS A 378 17.37 -3.89 -29.24
N ARG A 379 18.61 -3.44 -29.07
CA ARG A 379 19.76 -4.33 -28.80
C ARG A 379 19.79 -4.75 -27.34
N PHE A 380 19.94 -6.06 -27.12
CA PHE A 380 20.10 -6.69 -25.80
C PHE A 380 21.25 -7.69 -25.80
N ARG A 381 21.82 -7.92 -24.62
CA ARG A 381 22.70 -9.04 -24.29
C ARG A 381 22.04 -9.90 -23.22
N PRO A 382 22.33 -11.22 -23.14
CA PRO A 382 21.75 -12.09 -22.14
C PRO A 382 22.19 -11.71 -20.73
N ALA A 383 21.28 -11.80 -19.77
CA ALA A 383 21.56 -11.71 -18.36
C ALA A 383 22.30 -12.95 -17.86
N ASP A 384 23.08 -12.80 -16.79
CA ASP A 384 23.72 -13.93 -16.11
C ASP A 384 22.66 -14.77 -15.37
N ARG A 385 22.59 -16.07 -15.72
CA ARG A 385 21.76 -17.10 -15.06
C ARG A 385 22.59 -18.27 -14.55
N SER A 386 23.87 -18.07 -14.34
CA SER A 386 24.73 -19.08 -13.72
C SER A 386 24.19 -19.48 -12.34
N LYS A 387 24.52 -20.67 -11.88
CA LYS A 387 24.10 -21.17 -10.56
C LYS A 387 24.52 -20.19 -9.46
N GLY A 388 23.57 -19.74 -8.66
CA GLY A 388 23.80 -18.74 -7.59
C GLY A 388 23.68 -17.28 -8.03
N SER A 389 23.46 -16.98 -9.33
CA SER A 389 23.34 -15.59 -9.80
C SER A 389 22.17 -14.80 -9.16
N ARG A 390 21.08 -15.48 -8.77
CA ARG A 390 19.97 -14.83 -8.05
C ARG A 390 20.39 -14.38 -6.66
N VAL A 391 21.00 -15.25 -5.88
CA VAL A 391 21.50 -14.94 -4.53
C VAL A 391 22.59 -13.85 -4.60
N SER A 392 23.52 -13.97 -5.56
CA SER A 392 24.55 -12.93 -5.76
C SER A 392 23.96 -11.59 -6.13
N GLY A 393 22.94 -11.56 -6.99
CA GLY A 393 22.24 -10.34 -7.37
C GLY A 393 21.44 -9.72 -6.23
N LYS A 394 20.78 -10.54 -5.40
CA LYS A 394 20.12 -10.07 -4.18
C LYS A 394 21.13 -9.42 -3.23
N ASN A 395 22.25 -10.09 -2.97
CA ASN A 395 23.31 -9.55 -2.10
C ASN A 395 23.91 -8.26 -2.66
N GLU A 396 24.08 -8.15 -3.99
CA GLU A 396 24.56 -6.91 -4.62
C GLU A 396 23.54 -5.78 -4.44
N LEU A 397 22.23 -6.05 -4.55
CA LEU A 397 21.21 -5.04 -4.30
C LEU A 397 21.19 -4.61 -2.83
N HIS A 398 21.29 -5.56 -1.86
CA HIS A 398 21.45 -5.24 -0.45
C HIS A 398 22.62 -4.27 -0.21
N ARG A 399 23.80 -4.63 -0.76
CA ARG A 399 24.99 -3.80 -0.63
C ARG A 399 24.81 -2.40 -1.20
N ARG A 400 24.03 -2.24 -2.26
CA ARG A 400 23.76 -0.94 -2.88
C ARG A 400 22.73 -0.11 -2.15
N LEU A 401 21.78 -0.77 -1.47
CA LEU A 401 20.78 -0.12 -0.63
C LEU A 401 21.36 0.31 0.73
N GLN A 402 22.45 -0.30 1.21
CA GLN A 402 23.10 0.14 2.42
C GLN A 402 23.67 1.56 2.26
N VAL A 403 23.44 2.38 3.27
CA VAL A 403 24.04 3.71 3.37
C VAL A 403 25.50 3.55 3.73
N ASP A 404 26.37 4.17 2.97
CA ASP A 404 27.82 4.18 3.23
C ASP A 404 28.13 5.12 4.42
N ASP A 405 28.83 4.60 5.43
CA ASP A 405 29.12 5.32 6.68
C ASP A 405 29.96 6.61 6.47
N PHE A 406 30.67 6.74 5.33
CA PHE A 406 31.51 7.89 5.04
C PHE A 406 30.82 8.94 4.17
N THR A 407 30.00 8.49 3.21
CA THR A 407 29.32 9.40 2.27
C THR A 407 27.92 9.75 2.74
N GLU A 408 27.38 8.99 3.71
CA GLU A 408 25.98 9.07 4.17
C GLU A 408 24.96 8.86 3.03
N GLU A 409 25.39 8.25 1.91
CA GLU A 409 24.57 8.03 0.72
C GLU A 409 24.51 6.55 0.32
N PRO A 410 23.39 6.06 -0.22
CA PRO A 410 23.27 4.72 -0.78
C PRO A 410 23.96 4.65 -2.15
N ARG A 411 24.33 3.45 -2.60
CA ARG A 411 24.92 3.22 -3.92
C ARG A 411 23.89 3.01 -5.04
N ILE A 412 22.60 3.12 -4.74
CA ILE A 412 21.50 3.10 -5.69
C ILE A 412 20.37 4.02 -5.20
N VAL A 413 19.85 4.84 -6.10
CA VAL A 413 18.70 5.70 -5.85
C VAL A 413 17.69 5.57 -6.99
N PHE A 414 16.44 5.91 -6.70
CA PHE A 414 15.31 5.78 -7.62
C PHE A 414 14.63 7.14 -7.78
N PHE A 415 14.34 7.53 -9.00
CA PHE A 415 13.54 8.71 -9.23
C PHE A 415 12.11 8.48 -8.75
N SER A 416 11.51 9.50 -8.14
CA SER A 416 10.13 9.43 -7.62
C SER A 416 9.08 9.10 -8.70
N SER A 417 9.44 9.23 -10.00
CA SER A 417 8.65 8.81 -11.15
C SER A 417 8.64 7.29 -11.40
N CYS A 418 9.52 6.51 -10.75
CA CYS A 418 9.55 5.05 -10.86
C CYS A 418 8.57 4.41 -9.85
N TYR A 419 7.28 4.67 -10.04
CA TYR A 419 6.22 4.34 -9.07
C TYR A 419 6.13 2.85 -8.75
N ASN A 420 6.22 1.98 -9.78
CA ASN A 420 6.10 0.53 -9.60
C ASN A 420 7.32 -0.03 -8.87
N THR A 421 8.53 0.43 -9.21
CA THR A 421 9.76 0.05 -8.51
C THR A 421 9.70 0.42 -7.03
N ILE A 422 9.30 1.66 -6.72
CA ILE A 422 9.21 2.17 -5.35
C ILE A 422 8.13 1.43 -4.54
N ALA A 423 7.06 0.99 -5.20
CA ALA A 423 5.99 0.24 -4.55
C ALA A 423 6.36 -1.23 -4.33
N GLN A 424 6.95 -1.89 -5.34
CA GLN A 424 7.17 -3.34 -5.31
C GLN A 424 8.43 -3.75 -4.55
N LEU A 425 9.56 -3.05 -4.74
CA LEU A 425 10.86 -3.46 -4.19
C LEU A 425 10.85 -3.68 -2.67
N PRO A 426 10.31 -2.76 -1.84
CA PRO A 426 10.26 -2.96 -0.39
C PRO A 426 9.27 -4.04 0.06
N SER A 427 8.44 -4.54 -0.83
CA SER A 427 7.36 -5.48 -0.52
C SER A 427 7.66 -6.92 -0.88
N LEU A 428 8.74 -7.14 -1.63
CA LEU A 428 9.09 -8.47 -2.10
C LEU A 428 9.39 -9.39 -0.91
N PRO A 429 8.68 -10.53 -0.78
CA PRO A 429 8.94 -11.47 0.30
C PRO A 429 10.16 -12.33 0.01
N LEU A 430 10.79 -12.80 1.08
CA LEU A 430 11.78 -13.88 1.00
C LEU A 430 11.10 -15.19 0.61
N ASP A 431 11.79 -16.02 -0.17
CA ASP A 431 11.30 -17.38 -0.47
C ASP A 431 11.29 -18.22 0.82
N LYS A 432 10.15 -18.83 1.13
CA LYS A 432 9.94 -19.62 2.36
C LYS A 432 10.85 -20.85 2.44
N ASN A 433 11.24 -21.39 1.30
CA ASN A 433 12.10 -22.59 1.21
C ASN A 433 13.58 -22.24 1.04
N ASN A 434 13.86 -21.05 0.54
CA ASN A 434 15.21 -20.53 0.36
C ASN A 434 15.28 -19.05 0.79
N PRO A 435 15.43 -18.74 2.08
CA PRO A 435 15.47 -17.38 2.59
C PRO A 435 16.61 -16.52 2.03
N GLU A 436 17.57 -17.13 1.33
CA GLU A 436 18.63 -16.41 0.62
C GLU A 436 18.15 -15.78 -0.71
N ASP A 437 16.95 -16.13 -1.19
CA ASP A 437 16.37 -15.60 -2.43
C ASP A 437 15.03 -14.91 -2.20
N VAL A 438 14.55 -14.20 -3.20
CA VAL A 438 13.22 -13.57 -3.26
C VAL A 438 12.20 -14.65 -3.70
N ASP A 439 10.97 -14.60 -3.17
CA ASP A 439 9.90 -15.51 -3.58
C ASP A 439 9.51 -15.28 -5.04
N THR A 440 9.84 -16.25 -5.89
CA THR A 440 9.55 -16.25 -7.33
C THR A 440 8.07 -16.41 -7.67
N LYS A 441 7.19 -16.64 -6.68
CA LYS A 441 5.74 -16.67 -6.86
C LYS A 441 5.10 -15.28 -6.67
N SER A 442 5.86 -14.33 -6.14
CA SER A 442 5.46 -12.93 -6.07
C SER A 442 5.69 -12.21 -7.41
N GLU A 443 5.20 -11.00 -7.54
CA GLU A 443 5.50 -10.13 -8.70
C GLU A 443 6.95 -9.63 -8.61
N ASP A 444 7.92 -10.45 -9.04
CA ASP A 444 9.35 -10.17 -8.93
C ASP A 444 9.98 -9.59 -10.22
N HIS A 445 9.17 -9.28 -11.25
CA HIS A 445 9.65 -8.85 -12.57
C HIS A 445 10.52 -7.58 -12.52
N ILE A 446 10.14 -6.59 -11.72
CA ILE A 446 10.94 -5.35 -11.54
C ILE A 446 12.27 -5.68 -10.85
N TYR A 447 12.23 -6.50 -9.81
CA TYR A 447 13.42 -6.96 -9.12
C TYR A 447 14.36 -7.72 -10.06
N ASP A 448 13.83 -8.64 -10.87
CA ASP A 448 14.63 -9.40 -11.83
C ASP A 448 15.27 -8.47 -12.87
N ALA A 449 14.54 -7.47 -13.40
CA ALA A 449 15.11 -6.46 -14.28
C ALA A 449 16.23 -5.65 -13.58
N ILE A 450 16.01 -5.19 -12.33
CA ILE A 450 17.04 -4.48 -11.55
C ILE A 450 18.26 -5.39 -11.34
N ARG A 451 18.03 -6.64 -10.92
CA ARG A 451 19.08 -7.63 -10.69
C ARG A 451 19.93 -7.86 -11.96
N TYR A 452 19.29 -8.03 -13.13
CA TYR A 452 20.01 -8.15 -14.39
C TYR A 452 20.85 -6.91 -14.67
N GLY A 453 20.34 -5.72 -14.40
CA GLY A 453 21.06 -4.47 -14.59
C GLY A 453 22.29 -4.34 -13.69
N ILE A 454 22.13 -4.51 -12.40
CA ILE A 454 23.22 -4.31 -11.42
C ILE A 454 24.33 -5.35 -11.57
N MET A 455 23.98 -6.59 -11.94
CA MET A 455 24.97 -7.67 -12.18
C MET A 455 25.84 -7.42 -13.42
N THR A 456 25.40 -6.59 -14.36
CA THR A 456 26.12 -6.26 -15.58
C THR A 456 26.51 -4.80 -15.68
N ARG A 457 26.54 -4.09 -14.55
CA ARG A 457 26.87 -2.67 -14.47
C ARG A 457 28.18 -2.32 -15.18
N PRO A 458 28.28 -1.14 -15.82
CA PRO A 458 29.54 -0.66 -16.34
C PRO A 458 30.56 -0.48 -15.18
N ARG A 459 31.83 -0.80 -15.45
CA ARG A 459 32.93 -0.49 -14.52
C ARG A 459 33.29 0.98 -14.65
N SER A 460 33.81 1.58 -13.56
CA SER A 460 34.20 3.01 -13.50
C SER A 460 35.17 3.47 -14.58
N ASN A 461 36.01 2.56 -15.08
CA ASN A 461 37.01 2.87 -16.12
C ASN A 461 36.44 2.97 -17.54
N LEU A 462 35.13 2.99 -17.72
CA LEU A 462 34.50 3.07 -19.04
C LEU A 462 34.29 4.49 -19.58
N PHE A 463 34.93 5.51 -18.98
CA PHE A 463 35.00 6.84 -19.59
C PHE A 463 35.75 6.84 -20.92
N ASP A 464 36.62 5.84 -21.18
CA ASP A 464 37.35 5.61 -22.42
C ASP A 464 36.68 4.61 -23.38
N TYR A 465 35.39 4.28 -23.21
CA TYR A 465 34.71 3.30 -24.05
C TYR A 465 34.54 3.79 -25.47
N ASN A 466 35.34 3.24 -26.41
CA ASN A 466 35.14 3.35 -27.84
C ASN A 466 34.25 2.20 -28.32
N PRO A 467 33.03 2.45 -28.84
CA PRO A 467 32.13 1.39 -29.32
C PRO A 467 32.70 0.55 -30.49
N ASP A 468 33.73 1.04 -31.17
CA ASP A 468 34.38 0.34 -32.29
C ASP A 468 35.39 -0.73 -31.88
N THR A 469 35.76 -0.83 -30.59
CA THR A 469 36.73 -1.83 -30.09
C THR A 469 36.12 -3.17 -29.67
N GLN A 470 34.82 -3.36 -29.75
CA GLN A 470 34.18 -4.66 -29.43
C GLN A 470 34.28 -5.72 -30.56
N ARG A 471 35.17 -5.57 -31.52
CA ARG A 471 35.42 -6.61 -32.55
C ARG A 471 36.52 -7.60 -32.18
N THR A 472 37.15 -7.49 -31.04
CA THR A 472 38.11 -8.51 -30.56
C THR A 472 37.45 -9.43 -29.57
N GLY A 473 37.33 -10.69 -29.98
CA GLY A 473 36.69 -11.76 -29.26
C GLY A 473 37.17 -11.90 -27.83
N PHE A 474 36.30 -12.44 -27.00
CA PHE A 474 36.68 -13.08 -25.75
C PHE A 474 37.79 -14.09 -26.04
N GLN A 475 39.03 -13.69 -25.85
CA GLN A 475 40.08 -14.66 -25.59
C GLN A 475 39.88 -15.12 -24.15
N MET A 476 39.42 -16.38 -24.00
CA MET A 476 39.55 -17.08 -22.74
C MET A 476 40.99 -16.93 -22.29
N ALA A 477 41.23 -16.34 -21.13
CA ALA A 477 42.51 -16.44 -20.48
C ALA A 477 42.76 -17.92 -20.18
N ASP A 478 43.76 -18.41 -20.87
CA ASP A 478 44.52 -19.63 -20.57
C ASP A 478 43.82 -20.98 -20.49
N SER A 479 44.04 -21.79 -21.55
CA SER A 479 43.68 -23.19 -21.64
C SER A 479 44.67 -24.11 -20.91
N THR A 480 45.43 -23.66 -19.89
CA THR A 480 46.53 -24.42 -19.26
C THR A 480 46.29 -24.73 -17.78
N PHE A 481 45.07 -24.90 -17.33
CA PHE A 481 44.84 -25.66 -16.07
C PHE A 481 43.79 -26.75 -16.31
N GLY A 482 44.29 -27.87 -16.87
CA GLY A 482 43.73 -29.18 -16.66
C GLY A 482 44.05 -29.64 -15.24
N TYR A 483 43.00 -29.94 -14.48
CA TYR A 483 42.75 -31.13 -13.67
C TYR A 483 41.38 -30.98 -13.05
#